data_b8846d928527cd5842cfa54453898f72
#
_entry.id   b8846d928527cd5842cfa54453898f72
#
_cell.length_a   1.000
_cell.length_b   1.000
_cell.length_c   1.000
_cell.angle_alpha   90.00
_cell.angle_beta   90.00
_cell.angle_gamma   90.00
#
_symmetry.space_group_name_H-M   'P 1'
#
loop_
_entity.id
_entity.type
_entity.pdbx_description
1 polymer ?
#
loop_
_entity_poly.entity_id
_entity_poly.type
_entity_poly.pdbx_seq_one_letter_code
_entity_poly.pdbx_strand_id
1 'polypeptide(L)'
;MTDSFLSRNLDSLKKVDIALFNKIVSLKGSTEYVVTRSKSGPPTLSYMDSRGKKKQIHSNYDPVLEATRYLKTLNIEESLNFLVIGLGLGYQVFEIIKSATSQTKIYIFEKDPELFALALREVDFSIILEHPGVRLFVDTDPRFLDGLLESEQTNFALNNYCVVKQKSLVDENLNYFDVLLEEIEKYFNEAKINLKTQSIHSKLYYKNIFSNLNDFLQSPGIKSLRNCLPDIPAIVCSAGPSLDTNIQLLNTSRKRLFLISVGTALKPLL
;
A
#
# COMPACT_ATOMS: atom_id res chain seq x y z
N MET A 1 20.73 -12.30 25.74
CA MET A 1 19.93 -11.10 25.47
C MET A 1 19.23 -11.11 24.10
N THR A 2 19.83 -11.72 23.07
CA THR A 2 19.25 -11.82 21.71
C THR A 2 17.94 -12.60 21.63
N ASP A 3 17.78 -13.68 22.40
CA ASP A 3 16.54 -14.47 22.42
C ASP A 3 15.33 -13.70 22.98
N SER A 4 15.57 -12.68 23.83
CA SER A 4 14.48 -11.90 24.42
C SER A 4 13.84 -10.92 23.42
N PHE A 5 14.62 -10.33 22.48
CA PHE A 5 14.06 -9.47 21.44
C PHE A 5 13.25 -10.28 20.43
N LEU A 6 13.81 -11.39 19.94
CA LEU A 6 13.14 -12.22 18.94
C LEU A 6 11.76 -12.68 19.43
N SER A 7 11.65 -13.22 20.66
CA SER A 7 10.38 -13.68 21.20
C SER A 7 9.35 -12.53 21.25
N ARG A 8 9.73 -11.37 21.81
CA ARG A 8 8.85 -10.20 21.90
C ARG A 8 8.42 -9.69 20.54
N ASN A 9 9.35 -9.57 19.60
CA ASN A 9 9.08 -9.09 18.25
C ASN A 9 8.16 -10.05 17.49
N LEU A 10 8.35 -11.36 17.63
CA LEU A 10 7.48 -12.35 17.02
C LEU A 10 6.08 -12.34 17.63
N ASP A 11 5.93 -12.12 18.93
CA ASP A 11 4.62 -11.97 19.57
C ASP A 11 3.89 -10.72 19.06
N SER A 12 4.59 -9.60 18.89
CA SER A 12 4.02 -8.37 18.32
C SER A 12 3.68 -8.56 16.84
N LEU A 13 4.57 -9.18 16.05
CA LEU A 13 4.34 -9.44 14.63
C LEU A 13 3.12 -10.35 14.42
N LYS A 14 2.97 -11.39 15.24
CA LYS A 14 1.84 -12.34 15.18
C LYS A 14 0.49 -11.64 15.39
N LYS A 15 0.44 -10.60 16.23
CA LYS A 15 -0.79 -9.82 16.49
C LYS A 15 -1.15 -8.94 15.31
N VAL A 16 -0.16 -8.43 14.59
CA VAL A 16 -0.33 -7.44 13.52
C VAL A 16 -0.48 -8.10 12.15
N ASP A 17 0.36 -9.10 11.85
CA ASP A 17 0.38 -9.81 10.56
C ASP A 17 0.77 -11.28 10.76
N ILE A 18 -0.22 -12.16 10.84
CA ILE A 18 -0.01 -13.60 11.03
C ILE A 18 0.61 -14.26 9.78
N ALA A 19 0.37 -13.73 8.58
CA ALA A 19 0.93 -14.29 7.35
C ALA A 19 2.43 -14.02 7.29
N LEU A 20 2.84 -12.78 7.56
CA LEU A 20 4.24 -12.40 7.66
C LEU A 20 4.94 -13.13 8.80
N PHE A 21 4.29 -13.27 9.98
CA PHE A 21 4.82 -14.06 11.09
C PHE A 21 5.15 -15.49 10.65
N ASN A 22 4.20 -16.19 10.01
CA ASN A 22 4.42 -17.56 9.54
C ASN A 22 5.56 -17.65 8.52
N LYS A 23 5.66 -16.66 7.62
CA LYS A 23 6.75 -16.57 6.65
C LYS A 23 8.09 -16.44 7.36
N ILE A 24 8.23 -15.50 8.30
CA ILE A 24 9.48 -15.23 9.01
C ILE A 24 9.92 -16.45 9.85
N VAL A 25 9.00 -17.10 10.56
CA VAL A 25 9.32 -18.28 11.37
C VAL A 25 9.77 -19.48 10.52
N SER A 26 9.32 -19.58 9.28
CA SER A 26 9.70 -20.65 8.35
C SER A 26 11.09 -20.47 7.72
N LEU A 27 11.72 -19.30 7.86
CA LEU A 27 13.04 -19.02 7.29
C LEU A 27 14.15 -19.77 8.05
N LYS A 28 15.13 -20.24 7.29
CA LYS A 28 16.28 -20.99 7.86
C LYS A 28 17.39 -20.08 8.37
N GLY A 29 17.31 -18.79 8.11
CA GLY A 29 18.33 -17.78 8.41
C GLY A 29 19.35 -17.63 7.29
N SER A 30 19.68 -16.39 6.96
CA SER A 30 20.69 -16.05 5.95
C SER A 30 22.09 -15.96 6.54
N THR A 31 23.07 -16.37 5.77
CA THR A 31 24.51 -16.18 6.07
C THR A 31 25.11 -14.98 5.33
N GLU A 32 24.30 -14.27 4.53
CA GLU A 32 24.78 -13.17 3.69
C GLU A 32 25.10 -11.91 4.51
N TYR A 33 24.41 -11.72 5.64
CA TYR A 33 24.56 -10.54 6.48
C TYR A 33 25.46 -10.81 7.69
N VAL A 34 26.37 -9.88 7.95
CA VAL A 34 27.26 -9.94 9.12
C VAL A 34 26.89 -8.84 10.09
N VAL A 35 26.44 -9.25 11.29
CA VAL A 35 26.15 -8.32 12.40
C VAL A 35 27.43 -8.07 13.20
N THR A 36 27.70 -6.82 13.50
CA THR A 36 28.78 -6.40 14.41
C THR A 36 28.28 -5.29 15.33
N ARG A 37 29.02 -4.97 16.38
CA ARG A 37 28.72 -3.80 17.22
C ARG A 37 29.40 -2.57 16.64
N SER A 38 28.67 -1.46 16.57
CA SER A 38 29.25 -0.17 16.26
C SER A 38 30.11 0.35 17.43
N LYS A 39 30.89 1.39 17.17
CA LYS A 39 31.70 2.02 18.24
C LYS A 39 30.86 2.65 19.35
N SER A 40 29.63 3.11 19.04
CA SER A 40 28.68 3.63 20.02
C SER A 40 27.90 2.54 20.76
N GLY A 41 28.03 1.26 20.36
CA GLY A 41 27.40 0.11 21.01
C GLY A 41 26.24 -0.57 20.25
N PRO A 42 25.30 0.15 19.60
CA PRO A 42 24.24 -0.45 18.84
C PRO A 42 24.73 -1.37 17.71
N PRO A 43 23.94 -2.40 17.30
CA PRO A 43 24.35 -3.30 16.22
C PRO A 43 24.45 -2.55 14.88
N THR A 44 25.35 -3.03 14.02
CA THR A 44 25.47 -2.60 12.63
C THR A 44 25.56 -3.80 11.70
N LEU A 45 25.18 -3.62 10.45
CA LEU A 45 25.13 -4.67 9.44
C LEU A 45 26.03 -4.38 8.26
N SER A 46 26.62 -5.45 7.73
CA SER A 46 27.32 -5.44 6.47
C SER A 46 27.02 -6.70 5.67
N TYR A 47 27.19 -6.65 4.36
CA TYR A 47 27.07 -7.80 3.45
C TYR A 47 28.17 -7.75 2.40
N MET A 48 28.34 -8.83 1.64
CA MET A 48 29.23 -8.87 0.49
C MET A 48 28.39 -8.66 -0.77
N ASP A 49 28.70 -7.62 -1.55
CA ASP A 49 28.01 -7.40 -2.82
C ASP A 49 28.40 -8.48 -3.86
N SER A 50 27.70 -8.49 -4.99
CA SER A 50 27.93 -9.44 -6.10
C SER A 50 29.36 -9.45 -6.65
N ARG A 51 30.15 -8.40 -6.34
CA ARG A 51 31.57 -8.27 -6.73
C ARG A 51 32.52 -8.69 -5.63
N GLY A 52 32.03 -9.23 -4.51
CA GLY A 52 32.82 -9.62 -3.36
C GLY A 52 33.34 -8.43 -2.53
N LYS A 53 32.78 -7.23 -2.70
CA LYS A 53 33.13 -6.06 -1.90
C LYS A 53 32.21 -5.94 -0.68
N LYS A 54 32.82 -5.77 0.51
CA LYS A 54 32.06 -5.53 1.74
C LYS A 54 31.34 -4.18 1.67
N LYS A 55 30.02 -4.20 1.82
CA LYS A 55 29.13 -3.04 1.90
C LYS A 55 28.60 -2.90 3.30
N GLN A 56 28.55 -1.67 3.79
CA GLN A 56 28.01 -1.35 5.10
C GLN A 56 26.58 -0.86 4.94
N ILE A 57 25.63 -1.47 5.68
CA ILE A 57 24.22 -1.02 5.67
C ILE A 57 24.05 0.15 6.62
N HIS A 58 24.62 0.07 7.83
CA HIS A 58 24.59 1.13 8.81
C HIS A 58 26.00 1.50 9.26
N SER A 59 26.17 2.70 9.82
CA SER A 59 27.45 3.21 10.29
C SER A 59 28.14 2.28 11.30
N ASN A 60 29.44 2.04 11.07
CA ASN A 60 30.29 1.32 12.06
C ASN A 60 30.62 2.17 13.31
N TYR A 61 30.35 3.48 13.26
CA TYR A 61 30.61 4.39 14.36
C TYR A 61 29.39 4.55 15.24
N ASP A 62 28.32 5.11 14.66
CA ASP A 62 27.06 5.36 15.34
C ASP A 62 25.90 5.33 14.34
N PRO A 63 25.16 4.23 14.25
CA PRO A 63 24.04 4.10 13.33
C PRO A 63 22.82 4.95 13.74
N VAL A 64 22.66 5.24 15.01
CA VAL A 64 21.55 6.10 15.49
C VAL A 64 21.82 7.55 15.08
N LEU A 65 23.03 8.04 15.32
CA LEU A 65 23.43 9.38 14.91
C LEU A 65 23.41 9.55 13.38
N GLU A 66 23.78 8.50 12.63
CA GLU A 66 23.67 8.46 11.17
C GLU A 66 22.20 8.67 10.74
N ALA A 67 21.25 7.93 11.31
CA ALA A 67 19.83 8.04 11.01
C ALA A 67 19.30 9.44 11.35
N THR A 68 19.63 9.95 12.54
CA THR A 68 19.24 11.32 12.96
C THR A 68 19.77 12.39 12.01
N ARG A 69 21.04 12.31 11.59
CA ARG A 69 21.65 13.25 10.64
C ARG A 69 21.01 13.17 9.28
N TYR A 70 20.75 11.97 8.80
CA TYR A 70 20.10 11.77 7.51
C TYR A 70 18.69 12.35 7.49
N LEU A 71 17.87 12.07 8.50
CA LEU A 71 16.52 12.62 8.58
C LEU A 71 16.49 14.15 8.66
N LYS A 72 17.48 14.78 9.29
CA LYS A 72 17.62 16.24 9.27
C LYS A 72 17.90 16.85 7.90
N THR A 73 18.37 16.05 6.93
CA THR A 73 18.53 16.52 5.53
C THR A 73 17.23 16.48 4.74
N LEU A 74 16.19 15.83 5.31
CA LEU A 74 14.87 15.69 4.72
C LEU A 74 13.91 16.65 5.44
N ASN A 75 12.94 17.21 4.71
CA ASN A 75 11.91 18.08 5.32
C ASN A 75 10.83 17.24 6.04
N ILE A 76 11.25 16.52 7.08
CA ILE A 76 10.36 15.58 7.79
C ILE A 76 9.26 16.30 8.58
N GLU A 77 9.48 17.55 9.00
CA GLU A 77 8.53 18.33 9.80
C GLU A 77 7.25 18.70 9.05
N GLU A 78 7.32 18.76 7.71
CA GLU A 78 6.19 19.08 6.84
C GLU A 78 5.44 17.84 6.34
N SER A 79 5.90 16.64 6.70
CA SER A 79 5.36 15.39 6.17
C SER A 79 4.62 14.60 7.23
N LEU A 80 3.40 14.15 6.89
CA LEU A 80 2.62 13.22 7.71
C LEU A 80 2.79 11.77 7.26
N ASN A 81 3.22 11.55 6.00
CA ASN A 81 3.44 10.24 5.44
C ASN A 81 4.93 10.01 5.18
N PHE A 82 5.45 8.89 5.64
CA PHE A 82 6.83 8.46 5.41
C PHE A 82 6.86 7.16 4.61
N LEU A 83 7.61 7.16 3.52
CA LEU A 83 7.88 5.97 2.71
C LEU A 83 9.31 5.53 2.98
N VAL A 84 9.46 4.50 3.79
CA VAL A 84 10.77 3.95 4.15
C VAL A 84 11.12 2.82 3.19
N ILE A 85 12.15 3.04 2.37
CA ILE A 85 12.58 2.14 1.31
C ILE A 85 13.88 1.45 1.73
N GLY A 86 13.76 0.15 2.07
CA GLY A 86 14.79 -0.60 2.77
C GLY A 86 14.83 -0.28 4.25
N LEU A 87 14.62 -1.27 5.08
CA LEU A 87 14.49 -1.12 6.54
C LEU A 87 15.83 -1.26 7.27
N GLY A 88 16.60 -2.29 6.90
CA GLY A 88 17.79 -2.68 7.63
C GLY A 88 17.47 -2.96 9.10
N LEU A 89 18.21 -2.34 10.04
CA LEU A 89 17.95 -2.44 11.48
C LEU A 89 16.93 -1.40 12.01
N GLY A 90 16.24 -0.66 11.12
CA GLY A 90 15.12 0.20 11.48
C GLY A 90 15.48 1.54 12.12
N TYR A 91 16.75 1.95 12.17
CA TYR A 91 17.16 3.17 12.87
C TYR A 91 16.44 4.43 12.40
N GLN A 92 16.20 4.57 11.08
CA GLN A 92 15.44 5.72 10.55
C GLN A 92 14.00 5.70 11.04
N VAL A 93 13.36 4.52 11.12
CA VAL A 93 11.98 4.38 11.59
C VAL A 93 11.87 4.72 13.07
N PHE A 94 12.81 4.27 13.89
CA PHE A 94 12.86 4.65 15.31
C PHE A 94 12.95 6.15 15.50
N GLU A 95 13.78 6.83 14.70
CA GLU A 95 13.91 8.29 14.77
C GLU A 95 12.63 9.02 14.31
N ILE A 96 11.96 8.53 13.27
CA ILE A 96 10.67 9.08 12.82
C ILE A 96 9.61 8.93 13.92
N ILE A 97 9.52 7.77 14.55
CA ILE A 97 8.53 7.49 15.61
C ILE A 97 8.70 8.44 16.81
N LYS A 98 9.91 8.88 17.13
CA LYS A 98 10.14 9.85 18.23
C LYS A 98 9.41 11.19 18.05
N SER A 99 9.21 11.59 16.78
CA SER A 99 8.50 12.84 16.42
C SER A 99 7.10 12.59 15.87
N ALA A 100 6.66 11.33 15.81
CA ALA A 100 5.38 10.97 15.24
C ALA A 100 4.21 11.49 16.07
N THR A 101 3.15 11.89 15.37
CA THR A 101 1.86 12.27 15.94
C THR A 101 0.82 11.18 15.66
N SER A 102 -0.40 11.33 16.18
CA SER A 102 -1.50 10.39 15.86
C SER A 102 -1.89 10.34 14.36
N GLN A 103 -1.49 11.35 13.61
CA GLN A 103 -1.75 11.43 12.17
C GLN A 103 -0.61 10.87 11.31
N THR A 104 0.55 10.62 11.92
CA THR A 104 1.73 10.13 11.19
C THR A 104 1.51 8.71 10.68
N LYS A 105 1.80 8.50 9.41
CA LYS A 105 1.77 7.19 8.74
C LYS A 105 3.15 6.84 8.22
N ILE A 106 3.58 5.61 8.47
CA ILE A 106 4.90 5.11 8.08
C ILE A 106 4.72 3.81 7.30
N TYR A 107 5.02 3.86 6.02
CA TYR A 107 4.93 2.72 5.10
C TYR A 107 6.35 2.20 4.87
N ILE A 108 6.62 0.99 5.34
CA ILE A 108 7.96 0.39 5.32
C ILE A 108 7.99 -0.71 4.27
N PHE A 109 8.92 -0.59 3.32
CA PHE A 109 9.12 -1.57 2.26
C PHE A 109 10.50 -2.20 2.42
N GLU A 110 10.51 -3.47 2.81
CA GLU A 110 11.72 -4.29 2.89
C GLU A 110 11.62 -5.44 1.89
N LYS A 111 12.62 -5.55 1.02
CA LYS A 111 12.61 -6.59 0.00
C LYS A 111 13.02 -7.96 0.54
N ASP A 112 13.96 -7.96 1.50
CA ASP A 112 14.59 -9.20 1.96
C ASP A 112 13.98 -9.67 3.30
N PRO A 113 13.18 -10.75 3.29
CA PRO A 113 12.61 -11.30 4.51
C PRO A 113 13.65 -11.89 5.46
N GLU A 114 14.81 -12.34 4.96
CA GLU A 114 15.91 -12.84 5.79
C GLU A 114 16.59 -11.70 6.56
N LEU A 115 16.79 -10.54 5.89
CA LEU A 115 17.28 -9.34 6.54
C LEU A 115 16.32 -8.86 7.63
N PHE A 116 15.03 -8.88 7.35
CA PHE A 116 14.01 -8.52 8.34
C PHE A 116 14.01 -9.50 9.53
N ALA A 117 14.08 -10.80 9.27
CA ALA A 117 14.20 -11.81 10.34
C ALA A 117 15.44 -11.59 11.22
N LEU A 118 16.57 -11.21 10.60
CA LEU A 118 17.78 -10.87 11.33
C LEU A 118 17.60 -9.61 12.19
N ALA A 119 16.95 -8.57 11.64
CA ALA A 119 16.67 -7.35 12.38
C ALA A 119 15.82 -7.61 13.63
N LEU A 120 14.81 -8.49 13.55
CA LEU A 120 13.99 -8.90 14.68
C LEU A 120 14.77 -9.63 15.80
N ARG A 121 15.93 -10.20 15.48
CA ARG A 121 16.82 -10.84 16.48
C ARG A 121 17.70 -9.83 17.18
N GLU A 122 18.15 -8.81 16.45
CA GLU A 122 19.19 -7.88 16.90
C GLU A 122 18.67 -6.63 17.61
N VAL A 123 17.43 -6.24 17.33
CA VAL A 123 16.82 -4.99 17.82
C VAL A 123 15.39 -5.24 18.31
N ASP A 124 14.96 -4.49 19.32
CA ASP A 124 13.56 -4.49 19.77
C ASP A 124 12.68 -3.69 18.81
N PHE A 125 11.93 -4.39 17.97
CA PHE A 125 11.01 -3.83 17.00
C PHE A 125 9.59 -3.64 17.52
N SER A 126 9.30 -3.99 18.77
CA SER A 126 7.94 -3.93 19.31
C SER A 126 7.30 -2.54 19.12
N ILE A 127 8.07 -1.46 19.36
CA ILE A 127 7.61 -0.08 19.16
C ILE A 127 7.21 0.19 17.70
N ILE A 128 7.93 -0.36 16.73
CA ILE A 128 7.60 -0.20 15.31
C ILE A 128 6.36 -1.04 14.96
N LEU A 129 6.35 -2.32 15.34
CA LEU A 129 5.31 -3.27 14.99
C LEU A 129 3.96 -2.91 15.61
N GLU A 130 3.96 -2.40 16.84
CA GLU A 130 2.73 -2.02 17.57
C GLU A 130 2.27 -0.57 17.30
N HIS A 131 3.05 0.20 16.53
CA HIS A 131 2.68 1.58 16.22
C HIS A 131 1.48 1.64 15.24
N PRO A 132 0.37 2.30 15.59
CA PRO A 132 -0.87 2.25 14.82
C PRO A 132 -0.76 2.89 13.42
N GLY A 133 0.21 3.77 13.23
CA GLY A 133 0.51 4.42 11.95
C GLY A 133 1.47 3.65 11.05
N VAL A 134 2.06 2.55 11.51
CA VAL A 134 3.00 1.75 10.72
C VAL A 134 2.26 0.73 9.85
N ARG A 135 2.68 0.61 8.61
CA ARG A 135 2.35 -0.46 7.67
C ARG A 135 3.65 -1.05 7.14
N LEU A 136 3.80 -2.36 7.28
CA LEU A 136 5.02 -3.07 6.93
C LEU A 136 4.77 -4.01 5.75
N PHE A 137 5.58 -3.87 4.71
CA PHE A 137 5.54 -4.67 3.49
C PHE A 137 6.90 -5.36 3.30
N VAL A 138 6.93 -6.66 3.52
CA VAL A 138 8.15 -7.47 3.40
C VAL A 138 8.02 -8.44 2.24
N ASP A 139 8.96 -8.38 1.29
CA ASP A 139 8.99 -9.21 0.08
C ASP A 139 7.67 -9.16 -0.70
N THR A 140 7.13 -7.95 -0.80
CA THR A 140 5.88 -7.69 -1.50
C THR A 140 6.17 -7.32 -2.96
N ASP A 141 5.44 -7.90 -3.90
CA ASP A 141 5.56 -7.51 -5.31
C ASP A 141 4.96 -6.10 -5.50
N PRO A 142 5.75 -5.12 -6.01
CA PRO A 142 5.29 -3.75 -6.19
C PRO A 142 4.02 -3.61 -7.03
N ARG A 143 3.75 -4.56 -7.93
CA ARG A 143 2.57 -4.54 -8.82
C ARG A 143 1.23 -4.74 -8.10
N PHE A 144 1.25 -5.15 -6.84
CA PHE A 144 0.03 -5.32 -6.02
C PHE A 144 -0.21 -4.18 -5.03
N LEU A 145 0.54 -3.08 -5.13
CA LEU A 145 0.43 -1.94 -4.22
C LEU A 145 -0.96 -1.31 -4.18
N ASP A 146 -1.63 -1.20 -5.32
CA ASP A 146 -2.98 -0.60 -5.41
C ASP A 146 -3.95 -1.25 -4.42
N GLY A 147 -3.99 -2.59 -4.39
CA GLY A 147 -4.83 -3.32 -3.45
C GLY A 147 -4.41 -3.17 -1.98
N LEU A 148 -3.10 -3.05 -1.71
CA LEU A 148 -2.56 -2.93 -0.36
C LEU A 148 -2.75 -1.53 0.24
N LEU A 149 -2.80 -0.50 -0.62
CA LEU A 149 -2.93 0.91 -0.20
C LEU A 149 -4.34 1.48 -0.46
N GLU A 150 -5.31 0.68 -0.92
CA GLU A 150 -6.65 1.14 -1.29
C GLU A 150 -7.32 1.98 -0.19
N SER A 151 -7.20 1.57 1.06
CA SER A 151 -7.76 2.29 2.21
C SER A 151 -7.07 3.63 2.51
N GLU A 152 -5.90 3.88 1.94
CA GLU A 152 -5.06 5.05 2.22
C GLU A 152 -5.15 6.15 1.15
N GLN A 153 -5.96 5.95 0.08
CA GLN A 153 -6.06 6.88 -1.06
C GLN A 153 -6.31 8.33 -0.64
N THR A 154 -7.26 8.55 0.26
CA THR A 154 -7.60 9.90 0.74
C THR A 154 -6.43 10.53 1.49
N ASN A 155 -5.74 9.76 2.32
CA ASN A 155 -4.58 10.22 3.06
C ASN A 155 -3.46 10.67 2.12
N PHE A 156 -3.15 9.87 1.10
CA PHE A 156 -2.11 10.20 0.12
C PHE A 156 -2.48 11.37 -0.80
N ALA A 157 -3.77 11.55 -1.09
CA ALA A 157 -4.23 12.67 -1.91
C ALA A 157 -4.15 14.02 -1.18
N LEU A 158 -4.31 14.02 0.16
CA LEU A 158 -4.39 15.23 0.97
C LEU A 158 -3.06 15.63 1.62
N ASN A 159 -2.17 14.68 1.90
CA ASN A 159 -0.96 14.92 2.68
C ASN A 159 0.30 14.74 1.86
N ASN A 160 1.32 15.52 2.20
CA ASN A 160 2.66 15.34 1.67
C ASN A 160 3.29 14.07 2.22
N TYR A 161 4.25 13.53 1.47
CA TYR A 161 5.04 12.38 1.89
C TYR A 161 6.54 12.66 1.77
N CYS A 162 7.30 12.01 2.62
CA CYS A 162 8.76 12.03 2.62
C CYS A 162 9.29 10.63 2.33
N VAL A 163 10.17 10.52 1.33
CA VAL A 163 10.84 9.25 1.00
C VAL A 163 12.14 9.14 1.78
N VAL A 164 12.25 8.12 2.60
CA VAL A 164 13.41 7.80 3.43
C VAL A 164 14.05 6.53 2.90
N LYS A 165 15.28 6.61 2.37
CA LYS A 165 15.95 5.48 1.68
C LYS A 165 17.12 4.95 2.50
N GLN A 166 17.19 3.66 2.70
CA GLN A 166 18.43 2.99 3.12
C GLN A 166 19.30 2.75 1.89
N LYS A 167 20.18 3.71 1.59
CA LYS A 167 20.88 3.80 0.31
C LYS A 167 21.58 2.50 -0.09
N SER A 168 22.31 1.86 0.80
CA SER A 168 23.04 0.62 0.48
C SER A 168 22.14 -0.53 0.06
N LEU A 169 20.93 -0.66 0.64
CA LEU A 169 19.95 -1.68 0.26
C LEU A 169 19.28 -1.34 -1.06
N VAL A 170 18.97 -0.06 -1.28
CA VAL A 170 18.40 0.42 -2.54
C VAL A 170 19.36 0.21 -3.70
N ASP A 171 20.63 0.59 -3.54
CA ASP A 171 21.66 0.44 -4.57
C ASP A 171 21.88 -1.03 -4.98
N GLU A 172 21.72 -1.99 -4.06
CA GLU A 172 21.85 -3.43 -4.36
C GLU A 172 20.61 -4.00 -5.06
N ASN A 173 19.44 -3.41 -4.86
CA ASN A 173 18.15 -3.89 -5.35
C ASN A 173 17.46 -2.86 -6.25
N LEU A 174 18.22 -2.14 -7.08
CA LEU A 174 17.72 -1.03 -7.90
C LEU A 174 16.44 -1.38 -8.68
N ASN A 175 16.46 -2.50 -9.42
CA ASN A 175 15.31 -2.90 -10.25
C ASN A 175 14.01 -3.04 -9.45
N TYR A 176 14.09 -3.59 -8.23
CA TYR A 176 12.92 -3.76 -7.38
C TYR A 176 12.43 -2.41 -6.84
N PHE A 177 13.34 -1.62 -6.31
CA PHE A 177 12.98 -0.35 -5.69
C PHE A 177 12.62 0.75 -6.69
N ASP A 178 13.16 0.70 -7.91
CA ASP A 178 12.74 1.61 -8.99
C ASP A 178 11.30 1.32 -9.40
N VAL A 179 10.94 0.04 -9.64
CA VAL A 179 9.56 -0.36 -9.93
C VAL A 179 8.63 0.00 -8.77
N LEU A 180 9.06 -0.23 -7.51
CA LEU A 180 8.29 0.14 -6.34
C LEU A 180 7.99 1.64 -6.29
N LEU A 181 8.98 2.48 -6.54
CA LEU A 181 8.83 3.93 -6.52
C LEU A 181 7.95 4.44 -7.67
N GLU A 182 8.06 3.85 -8.86
CA GLU A 182 7.19 4.15 -10.00
C GLU A 182 5.72 3.80 -9.69
N GLU A 183 5.44 2.63 -9.14
CA GLU A 183 4.08 2.24 -8.76
C GLU A 183 3.52 3.12 -7.63
N ILE A 184 4.34 3.48 -6.64
CA ILE A 184 3.96 4.42 -5.59
C ILE A 184 3.59 5.79 -6.20
N GLU A 185 4.42 6.33 -7.07
CA GLU A 185 4.18 7.64 -7.70
C GLU A 185 2.91 7.63 -8.57
N LYS A 186 2.71 6.58 -9.35
CA LYS A 186 1.48 6.35 -10.12
C LYS A 186 0.27 6.35 -9.20
N TYR A 187 0.30 5.58 -8.12
CA TYR A 187 -0.78 5.49 -7.14
C TYR A 187 -1.12 6.87 -6.53
N PHE A 188 -0.12 7.66 -6.14
CA PHE A 188 -0.33 9.02 -5.63
C PHE A 188 -1.00 9.94 -6.64
N ASN A 189 -0.56 9.87 -7.90
CA ASN A 189 -1.12 10.69 -8.97
C ASN A 189 -2.59 10.33 -9.22
N GLU A 190 -2.92 9.06 -9.25
CA GLU A 190 -4.30 8.57 -9.39
C GLU A 190 -5.17 8.98 -8.20
N ALA A 191 -4.67 8.86 -6.96
CA ALA A 191 -5.38 9.30 -5.76
C ALA A 191 -5.72 10.80 -5.81
N LYS A 192 -4.78 11.65 -6.23
CA LYS A 192 -4.99 13.10 -6.39
C LYS A 192 -6.01 13.42 -7.49
N ILE A 193 -5.94 12.72 -8.63
CA ILE A 193 -6.90 12.89 -9.75
C ILE A 193 -8.30 12.49 -9.29
N ASN A 194 -8.44 11.36 -8.61
CA ASN A 194 -9.70 10.86 -8.09
C ASN A 194 -10.34 11.85 -7.10
N LEU A 195 -9.56 12.34 -6.14
CA LEU A 195 -10.04 13.34 -5.18
C LEU A 195 -10.47 14.63 -5.85
N LYS A 196 -9.69 15.14 -6.82
CA LYS A 196 -10.03 16.33 -7.61
C LYS A 196 -11.33 16.14 -8.38
N THR A 197 -11.49 15.00 -9.04
CA THR A 197 -12.71 14.65 -9.81
C THR A 197 -13.92 14.58 -8.88
N GLN A 198 -13.81 13.93 -7.73
CA GLN A 198 -14.88 13.89 -6.72
C GLN A 198 -15.24 15.30 -6.22
N SER A 199 -14.24 16.13 -5.94
CA SER A 199 -14.45 17.51 -5.48
C SER A 199 -15.19 18.37 -6.51
N ILE A 200 -14.78 18.30 -7.79
CA ILE A 200 -15.40 19.06 -8.88
C ILE A 200 -16.87 18.64 -9.08
N HIS A 201 -17.14 17.36 -9.03
CA HIS A 201 -18.48 16.82 -9.29
C HIS A 201 -19.37 16.69 -8.05
N SER A 202 -18.83 16.92 -6.85
CA SER A 202 -19.55 16.71 -5.59
C SER A 202 -20.87 17.48 -5.54
N LYS A 203 -20.86 18.76 -5.90
CA LYS A 203 -22.07 19.60 -5.91
C LYS A 203 -23.15 19.07 -6.85
N LEU A 204 -22.74 18.58 -8.03
CA LEU A 204 -23.66 17.97 -8.99
C LEU A 204 -24.22 16.64 -8.47
N TYR A 205 -23.37 15.83 -7.86
CA TYR A 205 -23.80 14.54 -7.28
C TYR A 205 -24.80 14.76 -6.14
N TYR A 206 -24.53 15.68 -5.21
CA TYR A 206 -25.48 16.02 -4.16
C TYR A 206 -26.80 16.54 -4.72
N LYS A 207 -26.75 17.46 -5.69
CA LYS A 207 -27.96 17.96 -6.35
C LYS A 207 -28.78 16.82 -6.96
N ASN A 208 -28.15 15.91 -7.69
CA ASN A 208 -28.82 14.77 -8.31
C ASN A 208 -29.41 13.81 -7.27
N ILE A 209 -28.66 13.50 -6.20
CA ILE A 209 -29.14 12.66 -5.11
C ILE A 209 -30.41 13.24 -4.48
N PHE A 210 -30.38 14.53 -4.10
CA PHE A 210 -31.53 15.17 -3.48
C PHE A 210 -32.71 15.34 -4.44
N SER A 211 -32.44 15.63 -5.72
CA SER A 211 -33.51 15.75 -6.71
C SER A 211 -34.24 14.43 -6.97
N ASN A 212 -33.50 13.30 -6.87
CA ASN A 212 -34.05 11.97 -7.14
C ASN A 212 -34.49 11.24 -5.86
N LEU A 213 -34.29 11.84 -4.68
CA LEU A 213 -34.50 11.16 -3.40
C LEU A 213 -35.96 10.68 -3.23
N ASN A 214 -36.94 11.52 -3.59
CA ASN A 214 -38.36 11.18 -3.49
C ASN A 214 -38.71 9.96 -4.36
N ASP A 215 -38.26 9.96 -5.63
CA ASP A 215 -38.51 8.87 -6.56
C ASP A 215 -37.81 7.60 -6.11
N PHE A 216 -36.59 7.72 -5.57
CA PHE A 216 -35.87 6.60 -4.99
C PHE A 216 -36.60 5.97 -3.81
N LEU A 217 -37.11 6.78 -2.85
CA LEU A 217 -37.83 6.30 -1.69
C LEU A 217 -39.17 5.64 -2.03
N GLN A 218 -39.82 6.07 -3.10
CA GLN A 218 -41.09 5.52 -3.58
C GLN A 218 -40.89 4.29 -4.49
N SER A 219 -39.70 4.11 -5.03
CA SER A 219 -39.39 2.99 -5.92
C SER A 219 -39.24 1.67 -5.15
N PRO A 220 -39.79 0.57 -5.66
CA PRO A 220 -39.53 -0.74 -5.06
C PRO A 220 -38.04 -1.08 -5.16
N GLY A 221 -37.46 -1.57 -4.08
CA GLY A 221 -36.06 -1.99 -4.08
C GLY A 221 -35.80 -3.15 -5.04
N ILE A 222 -34.57 -3.27 -5.52
CA ILE A 222 -34.16 -4.31 -6.50
C ILE A 222 -34.53 -5.75 -6.03
N LYS A 223 -34.68 -5.99 -4.73
CA LYS A 223 -35.13 -7.28 -4.18
C LYS A 223 -36.51 -7.68 -4.69
N SER A 224 -37.37 -6.72 -5.07
CA SER A 224 -38.69 -6.99 -5.64
C SER A 224 -38.62 -7.68 -7.02
N LEU A 225 -37.48 -7.57 -7.72
CA LEU A 225 -37.25 -8.25 -8.99
C LEU A 225 -36.78 -9.70 -8.84
N ARG A 226 -36.57 -10.18 -7.61
CA ARG A 226 -36.12 -11.55 -7.37
C ARG A 226 -37.18 -12.55 -7.84
N ASN A 227 -36.80 -13.45 -8.75
CA ASN A 227 -37.67 -14.46 -9.34
C ASN A 227 -38.87 -13.93 -10.15
N CYS A 228 -38.89 -12.63 -10.53
CA CYS A 228 -39.98 -12.06 -11.34
C CYS A 228 -39.90 -12.45 -12.82
N LEU A 229 -38.75 -12.88 -13.30
CA LEU A 229 -38.48 -13.17 -14.70
C LEU A 229 -37.80 -14.55 -14.86
N PRO A 230 -38.41 -15.65 -14.36
CA PRO A 230 -37.84 -16.97 -14.54
C PRO A 230 -37.72 -17.30 -16.02
N ASP A 231 -36.60 -17.91 -16.41
CA ASP A 231 -36.31 -18.39 -17.76
C ASP A 231 -36.30 -17.32 -18.89
N ILE A 232 -36.32 -16.03 -18.54
CA ILE A 232 -36.17 -14.95 -19.53
C ILE A 232 -34.69 -14.60 -19.65
N PRO A 233 -34.09 -14.74 -20.85
CA PRO A 233 -32.71 -14.35 -21.08
C PRO A 233 -32.49 -12.86 -20.81
N ALA A 234 -31.41 -12.52 -20.09
CA ALA A 234 -31.01 -11.14 -19.85
C ALA A 234 -29.82 -10.76 -20.74
N ILE A 235 -29.87 -9.58 -21.33
CA ILE A 235 -28.78 -8.99 -22.11
C ILE A 235 -28.37 -7.69 -21.47
N VAL A 236 -27.06 -7.54 -21.19
CA VAL A 236 -26.46 -6.29 -20.73
C VAL A 236 -25.95 -5.51 -21.94
N CYS A 237 -26.48 -4.32 -22.13
CA CYS A 237 -26.14 -3.42 -23.24
C CYS A 237 -25.29 -2.25 -22.75
N SER A 238 -24.12 -2.04 -23.39
CA SER A 238 -23.26 -0.87 -23.19
C SER A 238 -23.17 -0.09 -24.49
N ALA A 239 -22.86 1.22 -24.40
CA ALA A 239 -22.70 2.10 -25.55
C ALA A 239 -21.33 1.82 -26.22
N GLY A 240 -21.34 0.98 -27.22
CA GLY A 240 -20.16 0.64 -28.03
C GLY A 240 -20.54 0.34 -29.47
N PRO A 241 -19.58 0.27 -30.40
CA PRO A 241 -19.84 0.02 -31.83
C PRO A 241 -20.64 -1.26 -32.10
N SER A 242 -20.51 -2.27 -31.24
CA SER A 242 -21.28 -3.52 -31.33
C SER A 242 -22.79 -3.32 -31.09
N LEU A 243 -23.18 -2.28 -30.32
CA LEU A 243 -24.59 -1.96 -30.13
C LEU A 243 -25.20 -1.45 -31.43
N ASP A 244 -24.50 -0.56 -32.15
CA ASP A 244 -24.99 0.00 -33.42
C ASP A 244 -25.24 -1.09 -34.47
N THR A 245 -24.37 -2.09 -34.51
CA THR A 245 -24.50 -3.24 -35.44
C THR A 245 -25.64 -4.19 -35.08
N ASN A 246 -25.96 -4.32 -33.78
CA ASN A 246 -26.92 -5.31 -33.28
C ASN A 246 -28.26 -4.74 -32.84
N ILE A 247 -28.46 -3.41 -32.93
CA ILE A 247 -29.67 -2.74 -32.42
C ILE A 247 -30.95 -3.22 -33.07
N GLN A 248 -30.92 -3.52 -34.37
CA GLN A 248 -32.07 -4.05 -35.07
C GLN A 248 -32.46 -5.44 -34.60
N LEU A 249 -31.46 -6.30 -34.36
CA LEU A 249 -31.66 -7.64 -33.83
C LEU A 249 -32.24 -7.60 -32.41
N LEU A 250 -31.75 -6.69 -31.57
CA LEU A 250 -32.27 -6.45 -30.22
C LEU A 250 -33.75 -6.00 -30.28
N ASN A 251 -34.09 -5.08 -31.18
CA ASN A 251 -35.46 -4.58 -31.34
C ASN A 251 -36.43 -5.67 -31.76
N THR A 252 -36.04 -6.58 -32.67
CA THR A 252 -36.89 -7.72 -33.09
C THR A 252 -37.08 -8.73 -31.96
N SER A 253 -36.10 -8.88 -31.08
CA SER A 253 -36.12 -9.86 -29.99
C SER A 253 -36.65 -9.29 -28.66
N ARG A 254 -36.95 -8.00 -28.57
CA ARG A 254 -37.22 -7.22 -27.36
C ARG A 254 -38.29 -7.83 -26.44
N LYS A 255 -39.32 -8.43 -27.01
CA LYS A 255 -40.43 -9.06 -26.23
C LYS A 255 -40.03 -10.36 -25.53
N ARG A 256 -38.85 -10.91 -25.82
CA ARG A 256 -38.37 -12.22 -25.33
C ARG A 256 -37.13 -12.06 -24.44
N LEU A 257 -36.72 -10.83 -24.17
CA LEU A 257 -35.44 -10.54 -23.49
C LEU A 257 -35.66 -9.53 -22.38
N PHE A 258 -34.89 -9.66 -21.31
CA PHE A 258 -34.73 -8.63 -20.30
C PHE A 258 -33.47 -7.81 -20.62
N LEU A 259 -33.63 -6.53 -20.94
CA LEU A 259 -32.52 -5.65 -21.30
C LEU A 259 -32.06 -4.87 -20.07
N ILE A 260 -30.78 -4.96 -19.76
CA ILE A 260 -30.10 -4.16 -18.74
C ILE A 260 -29.20 -3.19 -19.50
N SER A 261 -29.43 -1.89 -19.36
CA SER A 261 -28.71 -0.85 -20.11
C SER A 261 -27.93 0.09 -19.18
N VAL A 262 -26.70 0.41 -19.56
CA VAL A 262 -26.00 1.56 -18.96
C VAL A 262 -26.67 2.87 -19.43
N GLY A 263 -26.56 3.95 -18.64
CA GLY A 263 -27.22 5.21 -18.92
C GLY A 263 -26.96 5.77 -20.33
N THR A 264 -25.73 5.63 -20.83
CA THR A 264 -25.31 6.09 -22.17
C THR A 264 -25.91 5.28 -23.31
N ALA A 265 -26.26 4.02 -23.10
CA ALA A 265 -26.89 3.15 -24.09
C ALA A 265 -28.43 3.20 -24.06
N LEU A 266 -29.02 3.85 -23.03
CA LEU A 266 -30.48 3.87 -22.85
C LEU A 266 -31.18 4.59 -24.01
N LYS A 267 -30.69 5.77 -24.42
CA LYS A 267 -31.31 6.58 -25.47
C LYS A 267 -31.39 5.86 -26.84
N PRO A 268 -30.34 5.22 -27.34
CA PRO A 268 -30.47 4.46 -28.59
C PRO A 268 -31.34 3.19 -28.46
N LEU A 269 -31.55 2.67 -27.25
CA LEU A 269 -32.39 1.49 -27.01
C LEU A 269 -33.88 1.81 -26.82
N LEU A 270 -34.25 3.04 -26.51
CA LEU A 270 -35.65 3.51 -26.41
C LEU A 270 -36.24 3.81 -27.76
#